data_7875424d1e988597fd6eeba95ccbdd58
#
_entry.id   7875424d1e988597fd6eeba95ccbdd58
#
_cell.length_a   1.000
_cell.length_b   1.000
_cell.length_c   1.000
_cell.angle_alpha   90.00
_cell.angle_beta   90.00
_cell.angle_gamma   90.00
#
_symmetry.space_group_name_H-M   'P 1'
#
loop_
_entity.id
_entity.type
_entity.pdbx_description
1 polymer ?
#
loop_
_entity_poly.entity_id
_entity_poly.type
_entity_poly.pdbx_seq_one_letter_code
_entity_poly.pdbx_strand_id
1 'polypeptide(L)'
;MRILVADDDLVSRLAMEDVLRRCGEPELVLAEDGADAWRQLAGEACFDLVCLDVRMPPPDGLELVARLRAAPGLKRVPAMLITSTADRNTVLSATRSDLQGFIVKPVGPDTVGRIQRVLAQLDAGILEPVASAIVRLRVDAERHARYVGAFRQQIQSLCGLAQELASSAGGAHARASFTQKADACRTAALTLGSPRLEQLISDALALLAAEQPGAERAMAQASYWLERVAGAQPH
;
A
#
# COMPACT_ATOMS: atom_id res chain seq x y z
N MET A 1 -2.51 -7.54 -8.03
CA MET A 1 -1.73 -7.19 -6.80
C MET A 1 -0.26 -7.30 -7.09
N ARG A 2 0.56 -6.39 -6.59
CA ARG A 2 2.03 -6.47 -6.67
C ARG A 2 2.60 -6.67 -5.27
N ILE A 3 3.36 -7.74 -5.07
CA ILE A 3 3.91 -8.12 -3.76
C ILE A 3 5.42 -8.27 -3.89
N LEU A 4 6.17 -7.60 -3.01
CA LEU A 4 7.61 -7.78 -2.88
C LEU A 4 7.89 -8.84 -1.82
N VAL A 5 8.80 -9.76 -2.13
CA VAL A 5 9.32 -10.78 -1.19
C VAL A 5 10.82 -10.62 -1.11
N ALA A 6 11.35 -10.38 0.09
CA ALA A 6 12.78 -10.33 0.35
C ALA A 6 13.18 -11.42 1.35
N ASP A 7 14.13 -12.25 0.96
CA ASP A 7 14.67 -13.36 1.75
C ASP A 7 16.05 -13.73 1.15
N ASP A 8 17.09 -13.84 1.92
CA ASP A 8 18.43 -14.18 1.42
C ASP A 8 18.59 -15.69 1.14
N ASP A 9 17.73 -16.53 1.72
CA ASP A 9 17.66 -17.95 1.40
C ASP A 9 16.75 -18.23 0.19
N LEU A 10 17.35 -18.71 -0.89
CA LEU A 10 16.63 -19.04 -2.13
C LEU A 10 15.48 -20.02 -1.90
N VAL A 11 15.65 -21.04 -1.06
CA VAL A 11 14.61 -22.06 -0.83
C VAL A 11 13.41 -21.46 -0.11
N SER A 12 13.65 -20.63 0.92
CA SER A 12 12.60 -19.89 1.63
C SER A 12 11.88 -18.93 0.70
N ARG A 13 12.61 -18.23 -0.18
CA ARG A 13 12.05 -17.28 -1.14
C ARG A 13 11.14 -17.98 -2.15
N LEU A 14 11.56 -19.13 -2.70
CA LEU A 14 10.74 -19.95 -3.60
C LEU A 14 9.51 -20.53 -2.89
N ALA A 15 9.65 -21.00 -1.65
CA ALA A 15 8.52 -21.49 -0.87
C ALA A 15 7.47 -20.39 -0.61
N MET A 16 7.93 -19.17 -0.38
CA MET A 16 7.03 -18.03 -0.20
C MET A 16 6.35 -17.63 -1.53
N GLU A 17 7.07 -17.69 -2.64
CA GLU A 17 6.51 -17.51 -3.99
C GLU A 17 5.38 -18.50 -4.25
N ASP A 18 5.58 -19.80 -3.99
CA ASP A 18 4.57 -20.85 -4.17
C ASP A 18 3.31 -20.59 -3.33
N VAL A 19 3.48 -20.15 -2.11
CA VAL A 19 2.35 -19.81 -1.22
C VAL A 19 1.59 -18.60 -1.73
N LEU A 20 2.28 -17.56 -2.17
CA LEU A 20 1.65 -16.34 -2.69
C LEU A 20 0.89 -16.60 -4.01
N ARG A 21 1.43 -17.44 -4.90
CA ARG A 21 0.72 -17.83 -6.13
C ARG A 21 -0.60 -18.55 -5.85
N ARG A 22 -0.72 -19.28 -4.74
CA ARG A 22 -1.99 -19.89 -4.29
C ARG A 22 -2.98 -18.86 -3.71
N CYS A 23 -2.53 -17.66 -3.43
CA CYS A 23 -3.39 -16.59 -2.91
C CYS A 23 -4.09 -15.75 -3.99
N GLY A 24 -3.84 -15.98 -5.31
CA GLY A 24 -4.53 -15.28 -6.40
C GLY A 24 -3.63 -14.67 -7.46
N GLU A 25 -2.57 -15.33 -7.85
CA GLU A 25 -1.67 -14.97 -8.97
C GLU A 25 -1.17 -13.49 -8.92
N PRO A 26 -0.55 -13.05 -7.82
CA PRO A 26 0.00 -11.71 -7.75
C PRO A 26 1.21 -11.55 -8.68
N GLU A 27 1.47 -10.32 -9.11
CA GLU A 27 2.76 -9.94 -9.67
C GLU A 27 3.79 -9.95 -8.53
N LEU A 28 4.75 -10.85 -8.59
CA LEU A 28 5.78 -11.01 -7.56
C LEU A 28 7.07 -10.32 -7.97
N VAL A 29 7.61 -9.54 -7.07
CA VAL A 29 8.95 -8.96 -7.15
C VAL A 29 9.79 -9.64 -6.07
N LEU A 30 10.81 -10.37 -6.49
CA LEU A 30 11.69 -11.12 -5.59
C LEU A 30 12.98 -10.33 -5.38
N ALA A 31 13.38 -10.16 -4.14
CA ALA A 31 14.64 -9.54 -3.74
C ALA A 31 15.50 -10.55 -2.97
N GLU A 32 16.78 -10.60 -3.28
CA GLU A 32 17.72 -11.56 -2.69
C GLU A 32 18.40 -11.06 -1.41
N ASP A 33 18.26 -9.78 -1.11
CA ASP A 33 18.73 -9.15 0.13
C ASP A 33 17.97 -7.86 0.43
N GLY A 34 18.29 -7.26 1.58
CA GLY A 34 17.64 -6.03 2.00
C GLY A 34 18.02 -4.81 1.14
N ALA A 35 19.20 -4.79 0.54
CA ALA A 35 19.63 -3.69 -0.33
C ALA A 35 18.88 -3.73 -1.66
N ASP A 36 18.67 -4.93 -2.22
CA ASP A 36 17.84 -5.13 -3.40
C ASP A 36 16.38 -4.78 -3.12
N ALA A 37 15.83 -5.27 -2.01
CA ALA A 37 14.49 -4.92 -1.57
C ALA A 37 14.30 -3.40 -1.45
N TRP A 38 15.26 -2.69 -0.86
CA TRP A 38 15.17 -1.24 -0.74
C TRP A 38 15.23 -0.52 -2.10
N ARG A 39 16.08 -0.98 -3.03
CA ARG A 39 16.12 -0.43 -4.40
C ARG A 39 14.76 -0.53 -5.09
N GLN A 40 14.11 -1.70 -5.00
CA GLN A 40 12.77 -1.94 -5.56
C GLN A 40 11.73 -1.02 -4.90
N LEU A 41 11.75 -0.91 -3.57
CA LEU A 41 10.84 -0.08 -2.81
C LEU A 41 11.06 1.42 -3.04
N ALA A 42 12.28 1.88 -3.19
CA ALA A 42 12.61 3.28 -3.47
C ALA A 42 12.36 3.68 -4.93
N GLY A 43 12.22 2.71 -5.84
CA GLY A 43 11.83 2.94 -7.24
C GLY A 43 10.41 3.46 -7.40
N GLU A 44 9.93 3.62 -8.63
CA GLU A 44 8.60 4.17 -8.93
C GLU A 44 7.45 3.17 -8.72
N ALA A 45 7.75 1.87 -8.57
CA ALA A 45 6.74 0.84 -8.44
C ALA A 45 5.94 0.96 -7.14
N CYS A 46 4.61 0.82 -7.24
CA CYS A 46 3.72 0.73 -6.10
C CYS A 46 3.54 -0.73 -5.67
N PHE A 47 3.40 -0.97 -4.37
CA PHE A 47 3.23 -2.31 -3.82
C PHE A 47 1.96 -2.40 -2.96
N ASP A 48 1.29 -3.56 -3.03
CA ASP A 48 0.15 -3.88 -2.18
C ASP A 48 0.58 -4.46 -0.84
N LEU A 49 1.70 -5.19 -0.84
CA LEU A 49 2.26 -5.83 0.35
C LEU A 49 3.76 -6.04 0.15
N VAL A 50 4.53 -5.92 1.23
CA VAL A 50 5.92 -6.37 1.28
C VAL A 50 6.07 -7.46 2.34
N CYS A 51 6.72 -8.56 1.99
CA CYS A 51 7.03 -9.69 2.87
C CYS A 51 8.56 -9.73 3.05
N LEU A 52 9.05 -9.45 4.24
CA LEU A 52 10.47 -9.27 4.52
C LEU A 52 10.95 -10.30 5.53
N ASP A 53 11.98 -11.08 5.17
CA ASP A 53 12.65 -11.92 6.15
C ASP A 53 13.34 -11.04 7.20
N VAL A 54 13.22 -11.46 8.48
CA VAL A 54 13.84 -10.75 9.60
C VAL A 54 15.36 -10.84 9.53
N ARG A 55 15.89 -12.00 9.11
CA ARG A 55 17.32 -12.25 9.08
C ARG A 55 17.87 -12.22 7.67
N MET A 56 18.32 -11.07 7.24
CA MET A 56 19.04 -10.86 6.00
C MET A 56 20.31 -10.05 6.26
N PRO A 57 21.30 -10.07 5.36
CA PRO A 57 22.37 -9.08 5.38
C PRO A 57 21.82 -7.66 5.39
N PRO A 58 22.46 -6.71 6.11
CA PRO A 58 21.96 -5.34 6.25
C PRO A 58 21.67 -4.64 4.91
N PRO A 59 20.51 -3.93 4.82
CA PRO A 59 19.52 -3.73 5.87
C PRO A 59 18.64 -4.96 6.08
N ASP A 60 18.47 -5.40 7.32
CA ASP A 60 17.58 -6.51 7.66
C ASP A 60 16.09 -6.15 7.53
N GLY A 61 15.20 -7.13 7.74
CA GLY A 61 13.75 -6.90 7.59
C GLY A 61 13.18 -5.87 8.56
N LEU A 62 13.72 -5.78 9.78
CA LEU A 62 13.29 -4.79 10.78
C LEU A 62 13.77 -3.39 10.40
N GLU A 63 15.01 -3.27 9.96
CA GLU A 63 15.56 -2.02 9.44
C GLU A 63 14.80 -1.54 8.21
N LEU A 64 14.42 -2.45 7.29
CA LEU A 64 13.60 -2.12 6.13
C LEU A 64 12.22 -1.59 6.52
N VAL A 65 11.56 -2.21 7.49
CA VAL A 65 10.29 -1.68 8.03
C VAL A 65 10.49 -0.29 8.62
N ALA A 66 11.52 -0.07 9.42
CA ALA A 66 11.82 1.23 9.98
C ALA A 66 12.06 2.29 8.89
N ARG A 67 12.81 1.96 7.84
CA ARG A 67 13.04 2.83 6.67
C ARG A 67 11.74 3.15 5.93
N LEU A 68 10.87 2.14 5.70
CA LEU A 68 9.56 2.34 5.07
C LEU A 68 8.70 3.33 5.87
N ARG A 69 8.66 3.19 7.19
CA ARG A 69 7.85 4.07 8.07
C ARG A 69 8.42 5.48 8.16
N ALA A 70 9.73 5.64 7.99
CA ALA A 70 10.40 6.95 7.96
C ALA A 70 10.39 7.61 6.57
N ALA A 71 10.26 6.82 5.48
CA ALA A 71 10.34 7.34 4.12
C ALA A 71 9.06 8.07 3.71
N PRO A 72 9.14 9.35 3.31
CA PRO A 72 8.00 10.09 2.79
C PRO A 72 7.36 9.36 1.59
N GLY A 73 6.03 9.24 1.60
CA GLY A 73 5.27 8.57 0.53
C GLY A 73 5.28 7.03 0.57
N LEU A 74 6.12 6.39 1.40
CA LEU A 74 6.17 4.93 1.54
C LEU A 74 5.60 4.42 2.87
N LYS A 75 5.39 5.27 3.85
CA LYS A 75 5.02 4.89 5.23
C LYS A 75 3.75 4.07 5.34
N ARG A 76 2.86 4.11 4.33
CA ARG A 76 1.59 3.35 4.28
C ARG A 76 1.69 2.04 3.51
N VAL A 77 2.83 1.71 2.92
CA VAL A 77 3.01 0.42 2.25
C VAL A 77 2.86 -0.69 3.28
N PRO A 78 1.91 -1.63 3.09
CA PRO A 78 1.68 -2.73 4.02
C PRO A 78 2.90 -3.65 4.10
N ALA A 79 3.26 -4.07 5.31
CA ALA A 79 4.41 -4.93 5.53
C ALA A 79 4.07 -6.12 6.44
N MET A 80 4.57 -7.29 6.08
CA MET A 80 4.62 -8.49 6.91
C MET A 80 6.06 -8.92 7.10
N LEU A 81 6.38 -9.47 8.27
CA LEU A 81 7.69 -10.06 8.53
C LEU A 81 7.62 -11.58 8.38
N ILE A 82 8.67 -12.15 7.81
CA ILE A 82 8.92 -13.59 7.76
C ILE A 82 9.99 -13.86 8.82
N THR A 83 9.78 -14.82 9.71
CA THR A 83 10.66 -15.03 10.86
C THR A 83 10.83 -16.50 11.20
N SER A 84 11.98 -16.88 11.72
CA SER A 84 12.14 -18.17 12.39
C SER A 84 11.47 -18.16 13.78
N THR A 85 11.19 -19.33 14.35
CA THR A 85 10.60 -19.43 15.69
C THR A 85 11.46 -18.75 16.77
N ALA A 86 12.78 -18.73 16.58
CA ALA A 86 13.71 -18.11 17.53
C ALA A 86 13.58 -16.58 17.60
N ASP A 87 13.15 -15.93 16.51
CA ASP A 87 13.07 -14.47 16.41
C ASP A 87 11.70 -13.92 16.82
N ARG A 88 10.75 -14.79 17.13
CA ARG A 88 9.36 -14.40 17.42
C ARG A 88 9.25 -13.35 18.52
N ASN A 89 10.06 -13.43 19.57
CA ASN A 89 10.04 -12.45 20.65
C ASN A 89 10.58 -11.09 20.21
N THR A 90 11.59 -11.07 19.33
CA THR A 90 12.14 -9.85 18.73
C THR A 90 11.09 -9.17 17.85
N VAL A 91 10.37 -9.94 17.04
CA VAL A 91 9.27 -9.45 16.21
C VAL A 91 8.11 -8.93 17.06
N LEU A 92 7.73 -9.61 18.14
CA LEU A 92 6.68 -9.15 19.06
C LEU A 92 7.06 -7.86 19.81
N SER A 93 8.33 -7.66 20.10
CA SER A 93 8.81 -6.39 20.69
C SER A 93 8.87 -5.25 19.68
N ALA A 94 9.09 -5.56 18.41
CA ALA A 94 9.06 -4.60 17.28
C ALA A 94 7.64 -4.28 16.79
N THR A 95 6.59 -4.94 17.31
CA THR A 95 5.16 -4.78 16.89
C THR A 95 4.55 -3.41 17.22
N ARG A 96 5.32 -2.43 17.63
CA ARG A 96 4.92 -1.01 17.59
C ARG A 96 4.94 -0.41 16.16
N SER A 97 5.41 -1.19 15.19
CA SER A 97 5.61 -0.75 13.81
C SER A 97 4.47 -1.27 12.95
N ASP A 98 3.32 -0.65 12.92
CA ASP A 98 2.17 -0.80 11.99
C ASP A 98 2.34 -1.93 10.92
N LEU A 99 2.50 -3.19 11.39
CA LEU A 99 2.68 -4.39 10.57
C LEU A 99 1.33 -5.07 10.35
N GLN A 100 1.13 -5.67 9.18
CA GLN A 100 -0.05 -6.49 8.89
C GLN A 100 0.01 -7.87 9.53
N GLY A 101 1.17 -8.24 10.05
CA GLY A 101 1.42 -9.50 10.74
C GLY A 101 2.80 -10.06 10.50
N PHE A 102 2.97 -11.33 10.87
CA PHE A 102 4.22 -12.08 10.63
C PHE A 102 3.91 -13.51 10.20
N ILE A 103 4.83 -14.10 9.46
CA ILE A 103 4.82 -15.49 9.00
C ILE A 103 5.96 -16.20 9.71
N VAL A 104 5.69 -17.37 10.29
CA VAL A 104 6.72 -18.17 10.95
C VAL A 104 7.18 -19.26 9.98
N LYS A 105 8.48 -19.37 9.75
CA LYS A 105 9.11 -20.47 8.98
C LYS A 105 9.02 -21.80 9.76
N PRO A 106 8.82 -22.95 9.10
CA PRO A 106 8.71 -23.13 7.68
C PRO A 106 7.37 -22.63 7.13
N VAL A 107 7.40 -22.03 5.92
CA VAL A 107 6.21 -21.57 5.21
C VAL A 107 5.42 -22.80 4.72
N GLY A 108 4.14 -22.86 5.04
CA GLY A 108 3.33 -24.05 4.76
C GLY A 108 1.87 -23.71 4.39
N PRO A 109 1.00 -24.73 4.23
CA PRO A 109 -0.38 -24.56 3.80
C PRO A 109 -1.20 -23.58 4.66
N ASP A 110 -0.97 -23.55 5.97
CA ASP A 110 -1.67 -22.63 6.91
C ASP A 110 -1.34 -21.17 6.63
N THR A 111 -0.20 -20.91 6.00
CA THR A 111 0.25 -19.56 5.63
C THR A 111 -0.65 -18.96 4.56
N VAL A 112 -1.16 -19.77 3.60
CA VAL A 112 -2.06 -19.34 2.54
C VAL A 112 -3.28 -18.63 3.13
N GLY A 113 -3.99 -19.30 4.04
CA GLY A 113 -5.20 -18.74 4.65
C GLY A 113 -4.93 -17.46 5.49
N ARG A 114 -3.73 -17.34 6.06
CA ARG A 114 -3.33 -16.12 6.78
C ARG A 114 -3.10 -14.96 5.80
N ILE A 115 -2.35 -15.19 4.73
CA ILE A 115 -2.09 -14.18 3.71
C ILE A 115 -3.38 -13.75 3.03
N GLN A 116 -4.24 -14.69 2.63
CA GLN A 116 -5.53 -14.36 2.01
C GLN A 116 -6.38 -13.44 2.90
N ARG A 117 -6.42 -13.68 4.21
CA ARG A 117 -7.12 -12.78 5.14
C ARG A 117 -6.51 -11.38 5.18
N VAL A 118 -5.18 -11.28 5.20
CA VAL A 118 -4.49 -9.98 5.16
C VAL A 118 -4.81 -9.24 3.85
N LEU A 119 -4.70 -9.92 2.70
CA LEU A 119 -4.99 -9.33 1.40
C LEU A 119 -6.45 -8.83 1.30
N ALA A 120 -7.41 -9.63 1.79
CA ALA A 120 -8.82 -9.24 1.82
C ALA A 120 -9.06 -8.01 2.72
N GLN A 121 -8.40 -7.92 3.87
CA GLN A 121 -8.47 -6.75 4.76
C GLN A 121 -7.86 -5.50 4.11
N LEU A 122 -6.75 -5.67 3.38
CA LEU A 122 -6.11 -4.57 2.65
C LEU A 122 -7.03 -4.02 1.56
N ASP A 123 -7.71 -4.89 0.81
CA ASP A 123 -8.65 -4.49 -0.24
C ASP A 123 -9.89 -3.80 0.32
N ALA A 124 -10.48 -4.37 1.38
CA ALA A 124 -11.63 -3.75 2.05
C ALA A 124 -11.32 -2.36 2.63
N GLY A 125 -10.05 -2.09 2.98
CA GLY A 125 -9.62 -0.77 3.44
C GLY A 125 -9.38 0.24 2.31
N ILE A 126 -9.24 -0.22 1.05
CA ILE A 126 -9.09 0.66 -0.11
C ILE A 126 -10.45 1.17 -0.59
N LEU A 127 -11.44 0.30 -0.69
CA LEU A 127 -12.79 0.65 -1.08
C LEU A 127 -13.77 -0.29 -0.41
N GLU A 128 -14.81 0.25 0.21
CA GLU A 128 -15.87 -0.53 0.83
C GLU A 128 -16.53 -1.46 -0.21
N PRO A 129 -16.87 -2.72 0.16
CA PRO A 129 -17.59 -3.60 -0.74
C PRO A 129 -18.89 -2.99 -1.24
N VAL A 130 -19.17 -3.13 -2.56
CA VAL A 130 -20.34 -2.50 -3.21
C VAL A 130 -21.64 -2.79 -2.47
N ALA A 131 -21.87 -4.03 -2.06
CA ALA A 131 -23.08 -4.43 -1.34
C ALA A 131 -23.29 -3.63 -0.03
N SER A 132 -22.23 -3.34 0.71
CA SER A 132 -22.27 -2.52 1.92
C SER A 132 -22.47 -1.04 1.60
N ALA A 133 -21.73 -0.55 0.59
CA ALA A 133 -21.77 0.86 0.21
C ALA A 133 -23.13 1.30 -0.30
N ILE A 134 -23.81 0.51 -1.15
CA ILE A 134 -25.15 0.84 -1.68
C ILE A 134 -26.20 0.89 -0.58
N VAL A 135 -26.13 0.00 0.41
CA VAL A 135 -27.03 0.02 1.57
C VAL A 135 -26.79 1.27 2.43
N ARG A 136 -25.55 1.55 2.77
CA ARG A 136 -25.16 2.68 3.62
C ARG A 136 -25.47 4.02 2.96
N LEU A 137 -25.18 4.16 1.67
CA LEU A 137 -25.39 5.39 0.89
C LEU A 137 -26.84 5.53 0.39
N ARG A 138 -27.65 4.47 0.49
CA ARG A 138 -29.02 4.42 -0.04
C ARG A 138 -29.09 4.76 -1.54
N VAL A 139 -28.19 4.17 -2.31
CA VAL A 139 -28.11 4.33 -3.78
C VAL A 139 -28.17 2.97 -4.45
N ASP A 140 -28.45 2.94 -5.75
CA ASP A 140 -28.30 1.75 -6.57
C ASP A 140 -26.84 1.53 -7.00
N ALA A 141 -26.56 0.36 -7.58
CA ALA A 141 -25.23 -0.02 -8.02
C ALA A 141 -24.68 0.89 -9.13
N GLU A 142 -25.54 1.34 -10.06
CA GLU A 142 -25.15 2.23 -11.15
C GLU A 142 -24.70 3.59 -10.61
N ARG A 143 -25.44 4.14 -9.66
CA ARG A 143 -25.10 5.41 -9.03
C ARG A 143 -23.82 5.30 -8.19
N HIS A 144 -23.65 4.18 -7.48
CA HIS A 144 -22.41 3.89 -6.76
C HIS A 144 -21.21 3.83 -7.73
N ALA A 145 -21.33 3.12 -8.86
CA ALA A 145 -20.29 3.04 -9.88
C ALA A 145 -19.92 4.43 -10.44
N ARG A 146 -20.90 5.31 -10.66
CA ARG A 146 -20.65 6.70 -11.06
C ARG A 146 -19.87 7.49 -10.00
N TYR A 147 -20.15 7.28 -8.71
CA TYR A 147 -19.39 7.93 -7.63
C TYR A 147 -17.94 7.45 -7.59
N VAL A 148 -17.72 6.15 -7.72
CA VAL A 148 -16.35 5.59 -7.81
C VAL A 148 -15.61 6.11 -9.05
N GLY A 149 -16.29 6.18 -10.20
CA GLY A 149 -15.72 6.75 -11.43
C GLY A 149 -15.29 8.21 -11.28
N ALA A 150 -16.15 9.04 -10.68
CA ALA A 150 -15.84 10.44 -10.39
C ALA A 150 -14.65 10.56 -9.41
N PHE A 151 -14.62 9.73 -8.39
CA PHE A 151 -13.52 9.71 -7.43
C PHE A 151 -12.18 9.32 -8.07
N ARG A 152 -12.18 8.32 -8.99
CA ARG A 152 -10.99 7.96 -9.77
C ARG A 152 -10.44 9.17 -10.54
N GLN A 153 -11.29 9.92 -11.24
CA GLN A 153 -10.87 11.12 -11.98
C GLN A 153 -10.28 12.19 -11.05
N GLN A 154 -10.85 12.36 -9.85
CA GLN A 154 -10.31 13.29 -8.85
C GLN A 154 -8.92 12.86 -8.37
N ILE A 155 -8.71 11.58 -8.06
CA ILE A 155 -7.40 11.03 -7.67
C ILE A 155 -6.38 11.21 -8.79
N GLN A 156 -6.73 10.91 -10.05
CA GLN A 156 -5.85 11.11 -11.21
C GLN A 156 -5.46 12.60 -11.36
N SER A 157 -6.40 13.52 -11.19
CA SER A 157 -6.12 14.96 -11.21
C SER A 157 -5.15 15.38 -10.10
N LEU A 158 -5.28 14.79 -8.89
CA LEU A 158 -4.34 15.05 -7.79
C LEU A 158 -2.95 14.47 -8.07
N CYS A 159 -2.86 13.29 -8.70
CA CYS A 159 -1.57 12.72 -9.10
C CYS A 159 -0.82 13.65 -10.06
N GLY A 160 -1.51 14.19 -11.08
CA GLY A 160 -0.91 15.16 -12.01
C GLY A 160 -0.38 16.41 -11.30
N LEU A 161 -1.17 16.99 -10.40
CA LEU A 161 -0.74 18.15 -9.61
C LEU A 161 0.43 17.83 -8.67
N ALA A 162 0.45 16.66 -8.04
CA ALA A 162 1.55 16.26 -7.19
C ALA A 162 2.87 16.09 -7.98
N GLN A 163 2.80 15.52 -9.18
CA GLN A 163 3.95 15.41 -10.10
C GLN A 163 4.44 16.78 -10.57
N GLU A 164 3.53 17.67 -10.92
CA GLU A 164 3.87 19.07 -11.27
C GLU A 164 4.60 19.78 -10.13
N LEU A 165 4.12 19.61 -8.90
CA LEU A 165 4.76 20.17 -7.71
C LEU A 165 6.14 19.56 -7.41
N ALA A 166 6.34 18.28 -7.69
CA ALA A 166 7.62 17.59 -7.51
C ALA A 166 8.67 18.03 -8.55
N SER A 167 8.24 18.39 -9.76
CA SER A 167 9.13 18.78 -10.87
C SER A 167 9.64 20.24 -10.82
N SER A 168 9.49 20.95 -9.71
CA SER A 168 9.88 22.36 -9.53
C SER A 168 9.11 23.37 -10.40
N ALA A 169 8.15 22.92 -11.22
CA ALA A 169 7.29 23.79 -12.02
C ALA A 169 6.09 24.34 -11.21
N GLY A 170 5.83 23.77 -10.04
CA GLY A 170 4.66 24.07 -9.22
C GLY A 170 4.84 25.31 -8.35
N GLY A 171 4.25 26.43 -8.77
CA GLY A 171 4.18 27.66 -7.98
C GLY A 171 3.07 27.61 -6.90
N ALA A 172 2.90 28.73 -6.17
CA ALA A 172 1.88 28.88 -5.12
C ALA A 172 0.45 28.54 -5.61
N HIS A 173 0.15 28.79 -6.87
CA HIS A 173 -1.16 28.47 -7.47
C HIS A 173 -1.40 26.95 -7.56
N ALA A 174 -0.41 26.17 -7.98
CA ALA A 174 -0.51 24.70 -8.05
C ALA A 174 -0.67 24.10 -6.63
N ARG A 175 0.05 24.64 -5.63
CA ARG A 175 -0.11 24.22 -4.22
C ARG A 175 -1.52 24.50 -3.70
N ALA A 176 -2.06 25.70 -3.92
CA ALA A 176 -3.42 26.05 -3.51
C ALA A 176 -4.47 25.17 -4.20
N SER A 177 -4.31 24.91 -5.51
CA SER A 177 -5.18 24.03 -6.27
C SER A 177 -5.12 22.58 -5.76
N PHE A 178 -3.93 22.06 -5.46
CA PHE A 178 -3.77 20.73 -4.87
C PHE A 178 -4.48 20.65 -3.52
N THR A 179 -4.24 21.59 -2.61
CA THR A 179 -4.85 21.62 -1.26
C THR A 179 -6.38 21.60 -1.35
N GLN A 180 -6.97 22.48 -2.16
CA GLN A 180 -8.42 22.56 -2.34
C GLN A 180 -9.01 21.25 -2.87
N LYS A 181 -8.38 20.68 -3.92
CA LYS A 181 -8.85 19.41 -4.52
C LYS A 181 -8.64 18.23 -3.59
N ALA A 182 -7.56 18.20 -2.84
CA ALA A 182 -7.25 17.13 -1.89
C ALA A 182 -8.26 17.08 -0.74
N ASP A 183 -8.70 18.23 -0.22
CA ASP A 183 -9.75 18.29 0.81
C ASP A 183 -11.09 17.76 0.29
N ALA A 184 -11.46 18.06 -0.95
CA ALA A 184 -12.65 17.50 -1.59
C ALA A 184 -12.51 15.98 -1.79
N CYS A 185 -11.34 15.50 -2.22
CA CYS A 185 -11.06 14.06 -2.36
C CYS A 185 -11.09 13.32 -1.02
N ARG A 186 -10.61 13.90 0.06
CA ARG A 186 -10.70 13.30 1.40
C ARG A 186 -12.16 13.07 1.81
N THR A 187 -13.01 14.06 1.60
CA THR A 187 -14.45 13.93 1.86
C THR A 187 -15.07 12.84 0.99
N ALA A 188 -14.72 12.76 -0.29
CA ALA A 188 -15.17 11.71 -1.18
C ALA A 188 -14.67 10.31 -0.74
N ALA A 189 -13.41 10.19 -0.32
CA ALA A 189 -12.85 8.95 0.20
C ALA A 189 -13.60 8.44 1.43
N LEU A 190 -13.90 9.31 2.39
CA LEU A 190 -14.71 8.96 3.57
C LEU A 190 -16.12 8.55 3.18
N THR A 191 -16.74 9.27 2.24
CA THR A 191 -18.09 8.95 1.74
C THR A 191 -18.13 7.58 1.07
N LEU A 192 -17.09 7.19 0.35
CA LEU A 192 -16.99 5.90 -0.35
C LEU A 192 -16.43 4.77 0.53
N GLY A 193 -16.19 5.01 1.82
CA GLY A 193 -15.63 4.00 2.72
C GLY A 193 -14.20 3.59 2.35
N SER A 194 -13.36 4.59 2.04
CA SER A 194 -11.97 4.42 1.58
C SER A 194 -10.97 4.99 2.58
N PRO A 195 -10.86 4.45 3.81
CA PRO A 195 -10.01 5.05 4.85
C PRO A 195 -8.52 5.04 4.49
N ARG A 196 -8.04 4.05 3.74
CA ARG A 196 -6.64 3.99 3.31
C ARG A 196 -6.30 5.07 2.29
N LEU A 197 -7.22 5.37 1.37
CA LEU A 197 -7.03 6.44 0.39
C LEU A 197 -7.11 7.81 1.06
N GLU A 198 -8.05 7.98 2.00
CA GLU A 198 -8.11 9.21 2.81
C GLU A 198 -6.79 9.47 3.53
N GLN A 199 -6.19 8.44 4.14
CA GLN A 199 -4.91 8.56 4.82
C GLN A 199 -3.77 8.94 3.88
N LEU A 200 -3.70 8.36 2.66
CA LEU A 200 -2.68 8.74 1.67
C LEU A 200 -2.83 10.18 1.20
N ILE A 201 -4.06 10.65 0.97
CA ILE A 201 -4.32 12.05 0.60
C ILE A 201 -3.93 12.99 1.75
N SER A 202 -4.26 12.64 2.98
CA SER A 202 -3.89 13.40 4.18
C SER A 202 -2.37 13.47 4.36
N ASP A 203 -1.67 12.36 4.11
CA ASP A 203 -0.20 12.31 4.15
C ASP A 203 0.43 13.19 3.06
N ALA A 204 -0.12 13.16 1.83
CA ALA A 204 0.36 14.03 0.75
C ALA A 204 0.18 15.53 1.09
N LEU A 205 -0.97 15.89 1.68
CA LEU A 205 -1.20 17.26 2.17
C LEU A 205 -0.20 17.67 3.24
N ALA A 206 0.07 16.81 4.23
CA ALA A 206 1.02 17.06 5.29
C ALA A 206 2.45 17.23 4.77
N LEU A 207 2.87 16.40 3.80
CA LEU A 207 4.18 16.51 3.15
C LEU A 207 4.33 17.83 2.40
N LEU A 208 3.32 18.24 1.64
CA LEU A 208 3.34 19.53 0.93
C LEU A 208 3.33 20.73 1.87
N ALA A 209 2.57 20.66 2.98
CA ALA A 209 2.55 21.72 3.99
C ALA A 209 3.90 21.85 4.72
N ALA A 210 4.61 20.74 4.92
CA ALA A 210 5.94 20.70 5.52
C ALA A 210 7.09 20.93 4.50
N GLU A 211 6.78 21.18 3.24
CA GLU A 211 7.75 21.31 2.13
C GLU A 211 8.66 20.07 1.98
N GLN A 212 8.14 18.90 2.32
CA GLN A 212 8.86 17.63 2.22
C GLN A 212 8.50 16.91 0.90
N PRO A 213 9.46 16.18 0.29
CA PRO A 213 9.18 15.36 -0.89
C PRO A 213 8.30 14.17 -0.54
N GLY A 214 7.68 13.54 -1.55
CA GLY A 214 6.96 12.27 -1.43
C GLY A 214 5.44 12.38 -1.58
N ALA A 215 4.89 13.57 -1.75
CA ALA A 215 3.45 13.74 -2.00
C ALA A 215 3.04 13.06 -3.31
N GLU A 216 3.86 13.15 -4.36
CA GLU A 216 3.68 12.49 -5.65
C GLU A 216 3.64 10.97 -5.49
N ARG A 217 4.49 10.43 -4.62
CA ARG A 217 4.55 8.99 -4.33
C ARG A 217 3.31 8.51 -3.58
N ALA A 218 2.86 9.26 -2.58
CA ALA A 218 1.63 8.95 -1.85
C ALA A 218 0.42 8.95 -2.77
N MET A 219 0.33 9.89 -3.71
CA MET A 219 -0.75 9.98 -4.68
C MET A 219 -0.67 8.87 -5.74
N ALA A 220 0.53 8.52 -6.20
CA ALA A 220 0.74 7.38 -7.10
C ALA A 220 0.27 6.07 -6.47
N GLN A 221 0.58 5.85 -5.20
CA GLN A 221 0.12 4.68 -4.44
C GLN A 221 -1.41 4.67 -4.29
N ALA A 222 -2.03 5.82 -4.03
CA ALA A 222 -3.49 5.95 -3.93
C ALA A 222 -4.17 5.63 -5.27
N SER A 223 -3.67 6.16 -6.37
CA SER A 223 -4.17 5.87 -7.72
C SER A 223 -4.04 4.38 -8.05
N TYR A 224 -2.87 3.81 -7.84
CA TYR A 224 -2.61 2.39 -8.08
C TYR A 224 -3.61 1.48 -7.33
N TRP A 225 -3.81 1.71 -6.03
CA TRP A 225 -4.74 0.91 -5.23
C TRP A 225 -6.18 1.06 -5.71
N LEU A 226 -6.61 2.28 -6.00
CA LEU A 226 -7.99 2.52 -6.45
C LEU A 226 -8.26 1.88 -7.81
N GLU A 227 -7.34 2.01 -8.78
CA GLU A 227 -7.47 1.39 -10.10
C GLU A 227 -7.59 -0.13 -10.00
N ARG A 228 -6.75 -0.75 -9.15
CA ARG A 228 -6.75 -2.19 -8.97
C ARG A 228 -8.09 -2.70 -8.38
N VAL A 229 -8.58 -2.06 -7.32
CA VAL A 229 -9.80 -2.53 -6.64
C VAL A 229 -11.05 -2.18 -7.43
N ALA A 230 -11.12 -1.00 -8.03
CA ALA A 230 -12.26 -0.60 -8.86
C ALA A 230 -12.34 -1.40 -10.18
N GLY A 231 -11.21 -1.80 -10.75
CA GLY A 231 -11.16 -2.64 -11.95
C GLY A 231 -11.50 -4.12 -11.68
N ALA A 232 -11.37 -4.58 -10.44
CA ALA A 232 -11.70 -5.95 -10.04
C ALA A 232 -13.18 -6.15 -9.66
N GLN A 233 -13.97 -5.07 -9.55
CA GLN A 233 -15.41 -5.17 -9.23
C GLN A 233 -16.16 -5.58 -10.51
N PRO A 234 -16.96 -6.67 -10.47
CA PRO A 234 -17.83 -7.01 -11.61
C PRO A 234 -18.84 -5.90 -11.85
N HIS A 235 -18.99 -5.56 -13.12
CA HIS A 235 -20.00 -4.61 -13.61
C HIS A 235 -21.44 -5.11 -13.37
#